data_1507ffae648c5b9d0bcd16e450af5baf
#
_entry.id   1507ffae648c5b9d0bcd16e450af5baf
#
_cell.length_a   1.000
_cell.length_b   1.000
_cell.length_c   1.000
_cell.angle_alpha   90.00
_cell.angle_beta   90.00
_cell.angle_gamma   90.00
#
_symmetry.space_group_name_H-M   'P 1'
#
loop_
_entity.id
_entity.type
_entity.pdbx_description
1 polymer ?
#
loop_
_entity_poly.entity_id
_entity_poly.type
_entity_poly.pdbx_seq_one_letter_code
_entity_poly.pdbx_strand_id
1 'polypeptide(L)'
;MAARTRPSTKGKSASQQITAIIKGPGDWRGKKLSHLRSMIKKADPAVVEEVKWKKPSKPEGVPVWSHDGIICVADTLKNAVRLTFPKGAQMKDPKKLFNMRLESNTVRALDFHEGDTVDEGALKALILDAVRLNTSKERER
;
A
#
# COMPACT_ATOMS: atom_id res chain seq x y z
N MET A 1 16.53 -21.01 -18.11
CA MET A 1 16.20 -21.02 -17.68
C MET A 1 15.27 -21.48 -17.32
N ALA A 2 15.16 -21.83 -17.29
CA ALA A 2 14.29 -22.39 -17.06
C ALA A 2 13.58 -22.23 -16.09
N ALA A 3 14.00 -22.08 -15.50
CA ALA A 3 13.31 -21.99 -14.48
C ALA A 3 12.10 -21.36 -14.56
N ARG A 4 11.88 -20.94 -15.39
CA ARG A 4 10.91 -20.39 -15.50
C ARG A 4 9.75 -20.95 -15.61
N THR A 5 9.54 -21.89 -15.75
CA THR A 5 8.30 -22.47 -15.86
C THR A 5 7.69 -22.73 -14.60
N ARG A 6 7.60 -21.88 -13.74
CA ARG A 6 7.09 -22.15 -12.52
C ARG A 6 5.68 -21.82 -12.41
N PRO A 7 5.01 -22.18 -11.34
CA PRO A 7 3.60 -21.90 -11.15
C PRO A 7 3.34 -20.44 -11.13
N SER A 8 2.12 -20.13 -11.19
CA SER A 8 1.58 -18.85 -11.46
C SER A 8 2.33 -17.66 -10.94
N THR A 9 2.81 -17.61 -9.73
CA THR A 9 3.49 -16.42 -9.25
C THR A 9 4.97 -16.44 -9.47
N LYS A 10 5.51 -17.60 -9.80
CA LYS A 10 6.93 -17.66 -10.03
C LYS A 10 7.24 -17.06 -11.37
N GLY A 11 8.26 -16.28 -11.43
CA GLY A 11 8.60 -15.60 -12.63
C GLY A 11 7.89 -14.29 -12.84
N LYS A 12 6.89 -13.98 -11.98
CA LYS A 12 6.23 -12.71 -12.05
C LYS A 12 6.85 -11.76 -11.04
N SER A 13 7.12 -10.52 -11.49
CA SER A 13 7.60 -9.50 -10.58
C SER A 13 6.50 -9.15 -9.58
N ALA A 14 6.90 -8.49 -8.49
CA ALA A 14 5.92 -8.00 -7.54
C ALA A 14 4.94 -7.06 -8.22
N SER A 15 5.42 -6.20 -9.11
CA SER A 15 4.54 -5.28 -9.84
C SER A 15 3.50 -6.03 -10.67
N GLN A 16 3.89 -7.11 -11.33
CA GLN A 16 2.96 -7.92 -12.09
C GLN A 16 1.94 -8.61 -11.19
N GLN A 17 2.37 -9.08 -10.02
CA GLN A 17 1.47 -9.69 -9.07
C GLN A 17 0.46 -8.69 -8.54
N ILE A 18 0.90 -7.47 -8.26
CA ILE A 18 0.00 -6.41 -7.82
C ILE A 18 -1.03 -6.09 -8.89
N THR A 19 -0.60 -6.04 -10.15
CA THR A 19 -1.53 -5.82 -11.27
C THR A 19 -2.62 -6.89 -11.27
N ALA A 20 -2.24 -8.15 -11.01
CA ALA A 20 -3.21 -9.23 -10.96
C ALA A 20 -4.17 -9.08 -9.76
N ILE A 21 -3.64 -8.65 -8.61
CA ILE A 21 -4.46 -8.41 -7.43
C ILE A 21 -5.50 -7.31 -7.71
N ILE A 22 -5.08 -6.26 -8.40
CA ILE A 22 -5.98 -5.16 -8.77
C ILE A 22 -7.13 -5.66 -9.64
N LYS A 23 -6.85 -6.57 -10.55
CA LYS A 23 -7.88 -7.10 -11.44
C LYS A 23 -8.84 -8.07 -10.76
N GLY A 24 -8.43 -8.61 -9.62
CA GLY A 24 -9.19 -9.67 -8.95
C GLY A 24 -10.63 -9.33 -8.61
N PRO A 25 -10.91 -8.18 -7.95
CA PRO A 25 -12.27 -7.87 -7.54
C PRO A 25 -13.24 -7.67 -8.70
N GLY A 26 -12.76 -7.12 -9.81
CA GLY A 26 -13.62 -6.87 -10.96
C GLY A 26 -14.65 -5.78 -10.74
N ASP A 27 -14.45 -4.92 -9.76
CA ASP A 27 -15.41 -3.84 -9.46
C ASP A 27 -14.64 -2.57 -9.03
N TRP A 28 -15.35 -1.64 -8.38
CA TRP A 28 -14.78 -0.35 -8.01
C TRP A 28 -13.54 -0.47 -7.13
N ARG A 29 -13.41 -1.57 -6.37
CA ARG A 29 -12.27 -1.73 -5.47
C ARG A 29 -10.97 -1.84 -6.26
N GLY A 30 -11.00 -2.52 -7.39
CA GLY A 30 -9.83 -2.60 -8.26
C GLY A 30 -9.44 -1.25 -8.80
N LYS A 31 -10.41 -0.47 -9.23
CA LYS A 31 -10.14 0.88 -9.75
C LYS A 31 -9.56 1.77 -8.67
N LYS A 32 -10.12 1.68 -7.46
CA LYS A 32 -9.61 2.48 -6.35
C LYS A 32 -8.17 2.09 -6.02
N LEU A 33 -7.89 0.81 -5.95
CA LEU A 33 -6.54 0.34 -5.65
C LEU A 33 -5.55 0.76 -6.72
N SER A 34 -5.97 0.70 -7.99
CA SER A 34 -5.13 1.14 -9.10
C SER A 34 -4.78 2.62 -8.98
N HIS A 35 -5.76 3.43 -8.61
CA HIS A 35 -5.56 4.86 -8.43
C HIS A 35 -4.57 5.13 -7.28
N LEU A 36 -4.78 4.44 -6.16
CA LEU A 36 -3.88 4.60 -5.01
C LEU A 36 -2.45 4.20 -5.37
N ARG A 37 -2.31 3.09 -6.09
CA ARG A 37 -1.00 2.65 -6.54
C ARG A 37 -0.31 3.72 -7.38
N SER A 38 -1.04 4.31 -8.31
CA SER A 38 -0.51 5.35 -9.16
C SER A 38 -0.02 6.54 -8.34
N MET A 39 -0.80 6.91 -7.33
CA MET A 39 -0.43 8.04 -6.49
C MET A 39 0.80 7.76 -5.64
N ILE A 40 0.90 6.54 -5.11
CA ILE A 40 2.07 6.15 -4.32
C ILE A 40 3.32 6.24 -5.18
N LYS A 41 3.27 5.71 -6.38
CA LYS A 41 4.43 5.69 -7.26
C LYS A 41 4.79 7.10 -7.75
N LYS A 42 3.81 7.97 -7.92
CA LYS A 42 4.10 9.34 -8.29
C LYS A 42 4.70 10.14 -7.15
N ALA A 43 4.23 9.88 -5.94
CA ALA A 43 4.74 10.57 -4.76
C ALA A 43 6.20 10.20 -4.49
N ASP A 44 6.54 8.94 -4.74
CA ASP A 44 7.88 8.44 -4.47
C ASP A 44 8.30 7.51 -5.60
N PRO A 45 8.93 8.05 -6.65
CA PRO A 45 9.36 7.21 -7.79
C PRO A 45 10.36 6.13 -7.41
N ALA A 46 11.01 6.25 -6.25
CA ALA A 46 11.96 5.24 -5.80
C ALA A 46 11.32 4.15 -4.95
N VAL A 47 10.00 4.20 -4.75
CA VAL A 47 9.32 3.21 -3.93
C VAL A 47 9.43 1.83 -4.57
N VAL A 48 9.60 0.81 -3.72
CA VAL A 48 9.68 -0.58 -4.17
C VAL A 48 8.35 -1.26 -3.92
N GLU A 49 7.82 -1.92 -4.94
CA GLU A 49 6.59 -2.68 -4.81
C GLU A 49 6.91 -4.12 -4.43
N GLU A 50 6.19 -4.64 -3.44
CA GLU A 50 6.37 -6.00 -2.95
C GLU A 50 5.02 -6.65 -2.73
N VAL A 51 5.01 -7.97 -2.62
CA VAL A 51 3.81 -8.73 -2.24
C VAL A 51 4.22 -9.59 -1.06
N LYS A 52 3.49 -9.47 0.04
CA LYS A 52 3.85 -10.16 1.28
C LYS A 52 2.65 -10.90 1.86
N TRP A 53 2.95 -11.74 2.82
CA TRP A 53 1.97 -12.43 3.66
C TRP A 53 0.99 -13.31 2.87
N LYS A 54 1.53 -14.05 1.91
CA LYS A 54 0.75 -15.08 1.23
C LYS A 54 0.44 -16.19 2.21
N LYS A 55 -0.79 -16.67 2.17
CA LYS A 55 -1.23 -17.74 3.06
C LYS A 55 -2.40 -18.48 2.39
N PRO A 56 -2.77 -19.67 2.89
CA PRO A 56 -3.83 -20.42 2.23
C PRO A 56 -5.12 -19.65 2.04
N SER A 57 -5.51 -18.83 3.00
CA SER A 57 -6.72 -18.04 2.89
C SER A 57 -6.55 -16.82 1.99
N LYS A 58 -5.31 -16.46 1.64
CA LYS A 58 -5.04 -15.33 0.77
C LYS A 58 -3.77 -15.62 -0.02
N PRO A 59 -3.85 -16.56 -0.97
CA PRO A 59 -2.64 -16.99 -1.69
C PRO A 59 -1.99 -15.91 -2.52
N GLU A 60 -2.75 -14.90 -2.92
CA GLU A 60 -2.20 -13.80 -3.71
C GLU A 60 -1.36 -12.84 -2.89
N GLY A 61 -1.49 -12.86 -1.56
CA GLY A 61 -0.78 -11.93 -0.69
C GLY A 61 -1.36 -10.53 -0.76
N VAL A 62 -0.64 -9.57 -0.18
CA VAL A 62 -1.07 -8.19 -0.18
C VAL A 62 0.00 -7.28 -0.77
N PRO A 63 -0.42 -6.23 -1.48
CA PRO A 63 0.54 -5.24 -2.01
C PRO A 63 1.17 -4.44 -0.88
N VAL A 64 2.48 -4.26 -0.99
CA VAL A 64 3.25 -3.51 -0.01
C VAL A 64 4.17 -2.57 -0.76
N TRP A 65 4.30 -1.35 -0.27
CA TRP A 65 5.24 -0.38 -0.83
C TRP A 65 6.26 -0.03 0.22
N SER A 66 7.53 -0.05 -0.17
CA SER A 66 8.66 0.11 0.75
C SER A 66 9.67 1.12 0.25
N HIS A 67 10.30 1.79 1.18
CA HIS A 67 11.41 2.70 0.91
C HIS A 67 12.18 2.77 2.24
N ASP A 68 13.26 1.97 2.34
CA ASP A 68 14.01 1.81 3.59
C ASP A 68 13.09 1.33 4.72
N GLY A 69 12.23 0.38 4.39
CA GLY A 69 11.22 -0.15 5.29
C GLY A 69 9.84 0.07 4.70
N ILE A 70 8.83 -0.57 5.28
CA ILE A 70 7.49 -0.50 4.74
C ILE A 70 6.93 0.90 4.89
N ILE A 71 6.38 1.43 3.79
CA ILE A 71 5.67 2.69 3.77
C ILE A 71 4.19 2.45 4.05
N CYS A 72 3.57 1.60 3.25
CA CYS A 72 2.16 1.29 3.42
C CYS A 72 1.81 -0.05 2.79
N VAL A 73 0.65 -0.55 3.18
CA VAL A 73 0.12 -1.86 2.78
C VAL A 73 -1.32 -1.65 2.34
N ALA A 74 -1.73 -2.33 1.27
CA ALA A 74 -3.11 -2.21 0.79
C ALA A 74 -3.87 -3.51 0.97
N ASP A 75 -5.11 -3.41 1.43
CA ASP A 75 -6.01 -4.55 1.55
C ASP A 75 -7.32 -4.23 0.83
N THR A 76 -7.83 -5.22 0.11
CA THR A 76 -9.14 -5.11 -0.52
C THR A 76 -10.12 -5.83 0.38
N LEU A 77 -11.00 -5.06 1.01
CA LEU A 77 -12.00 -5.58 1.92
C LEU A 77 -13.32 -5.71 1.20
N LYS A 78 -14.32 -6.26 1.87
CA LYS A 78 -15.61 -6.47 1.23
C LYS A 78 -16.22 -5.16 0.73
N ASN A 79 -16.20 -4.14 1.56
CA ASN A 79 -16.83 -2.85 1.23
C ASN A 79 -15.87 -1.68 1.25
N ALA A 80 -14.57 -1.94 1.20
CA ALA A 80 -13.60 -0.86 1.29
C ALA A 80 -12.26 -1.30 0.73
N VAL A 81 -11.45 -0.32 0.38
CA VAL A 81 -10.03 -0.53 0.13
C VAL A 81 -9.30 0.18 1.26
N ARG A 82 -8.46 -0.55 1.97
CA ARG A 82 -7.75 -0.01 3.13
C ARG A 82 -6.28 0.16 2.82
N LEU A 83 -5.77 1.34 3.14
CA LEU A 83 -4.34 1.63 3.02
C LEU A 83 -3.81 1.84 4.43
N THR A 84 -2.91 0.96 4.88
CA THR A 84 -2.39 0.98 6.24
C THR A 84 -0.96 1.48 6.24
N PHE A 85 -0.68 2.42 7.16
CA PHE A 85 0.66 2.95 7.36
C PHE A 85 1.18 2.43 8.70
N PRO A 86 2.15 1.51 8.69
CA PRO A 86 2.63 0.89 9.95
C PRO A 86 3.19 1.89 10.95
N LYS A 87 3.71 3.02 10.48
CA LYS A 87 4.22 4.06 11.37
C LYS A 87 3.28 5.24 11.47
N GLY A 88 2.01 5.04 11.12
CA GLY A 88 1.05 6.12 11.04
C GLY A 88 0.88 6.92 12.33
N ALA A 89 1.03 6.27 13.49
CA ALA A 89 0.88 6.98 14.76
C ALA A 89 1.95 8.05 14.97
N GLN A 90 3.08 7.94 14.28
CA GLN A 90 4.17 8.92 14.36
C GLN A 90 4.07 9.98 13.27
N MET A 91 3.08 9.86 12.40
CA MET A 91 2.99 10.74 11.24
C MET A 91 2.09 11.92 11.54
N LYS A 92 2.38 13.02 10.86
CA LYS A 92 1.50 14.18 10.91
C LYS A 92 0.39 13.97 9.91
N ASP A 93 -0.80 14.31 10.30
CA ASP A 93 -1.97 14.14 9.44
C ASP A 93 -2.82 15.41 9.56
N PRO A 94 -2.32 16.51 9.01
CA PRO A 94 -3.00 17.80 9.21
C PRO A 94 -4.39 17.85 8.59
N LYS A 95 -4.63 17.05 7.56
CA LYS A 95 -5.94 17.00 6.91
C LYS A 95 -6.84 15.92 7.50
N LYS A 96 -6.34 15.21 8.51
CA LYS A 96 -7.09 14.16 9.20
C LYS A 96 -7.62 13.10 8.25
N LEU A 97 -6.73 12.60 7.40
CA LEU A 97 -7.10 11.54 6.46
C LEU A 97 -7.29 10.20 7.13
N PHE A 98 -6.48 9.90 8.16
CA PHE A 98 -6.60 8.61 8.83
C PHE A 98 -7.98 8.50 9.48
N ASN A 99 -8.69 7.44 9.13
CA ASN A 99 -10.03 7.21 9.65
C ASN A 99 -10.20 5.82 10.27
N MET A 100 -9.12 5.03 10.34
CA MET A 100 -9.16 3.70 10.95
C MET A 100 -7.91 3.49 11.79
N ARG A 101 -8.01 2.60 12.76
CA ARG A 101 -6.91 2.22 13.63
C ARG A 101 -6.40 3.40 14.47
N LEU A 102 -7.30 4.30 14.81
CA LEU A 102 -6.92 5.55 15.47
C LEU A 102 -6.48 5.35 16.92
N GLU A 103 -6.77 4.21 17.50
CA GLU A 103 -6.38 3.91 18.87
C GLU A 103 -5.10 3.10 18.98
N SER A 104 -4.55 2.69 17.84
CA SER A 104 -3.31 1.93 17.84
C SER A 104 -2.13 2.82 18.24
N ASN A 105 -1.16 2.23 18.88
CA ASN A 105 0.05 2.97 19.27
C ASN A 105 1.04 3.10 18.11
N THR A 106 0.84 2.39 17.02
CA THR A 106 1.80 2.36 15.92
C THR A 106 1.18 2.61 14.57
N VAL A 107 0.09 1.93 14.23
CA VAL A 107 -0.46 1.99 12.89
C VAL A 107 -1.62 2.97 12.78
N ARG A 108 -1.83 3.45 11.55
CA ARG A 108 -3.02 4.20 11.19
C ARG A 108 -3.43 3.73 9.81
N ALA A 109 -4.69 3.88 9.49
CA ALA A 109 -5.18 3.43 8.19
C ALA A 109 -6.24 4.37 7.62
N LEU A 110 -6.38 4.30 6.28
CA LEU A 110 -7.44 4.99 5.57
C LEU A 110 -8.29 3.93 4.90
N ASP A 111 -9.60 3.99 5.13
CA ASP A 111 -10.55 3.17 4.38
C ASP A 111 -11.21 4.06 3.35
N PHE A 112 -11.23 3.57 2.11
CA PHE A 112 -11.94 4.22 1.01
C PHE A 112 -13.13 3.36 0.63
N HIS A 113 -14.29 3.98 0.56
CA HIS A 113 -15.52 3.30 0.17
C HIS A 113 -15.90 3.68 -1.25
N GLU A 114 -16.85 2.97 -1.80
CA GLU A 114 -17.29 3.26 -3.17
C GLU A 114 -17.77 4.70 -3.25
N GLY A 115 -17.29 5.41 -4.26
CA GLY A 115 -17.68 6.81 -4.43
C GLY A 115 -16.83 7.81 -3.68
N ASP A 116 -15.96 7.35 -2.76
CA ASP A 116 -15.09 8.28 -2.05
C ASP A 116 -14.08 8.89 -2.99
N THR A 117 -13.86 10.19 -2.85
CA THR A 117 -12.80 10.85 -3.59
C THR A 117 -11.52 10.75 -2.77
N VAL A 118 -10.40 10.85 -3.46
CA VAL A 118 -9.08 10.81 -2.82
C VAL A 118 -8.50 12.22 -2.86
N ASP A 119 -8.16 12.73 -1.68
CA ASP A 119 -7.44 14.00 -1.61
C ASP A 119 -5.99 13.70 -1.97
N GLU A 120 -5.65 13.90 -3.24
CA GLU A 120 -4.35 13.48 -3.76
C GLU A 120 -3.20 14.22 -3.12
N GLY A 121 -3.35 15.51 -2.89
CA GLY A 121 -2.30 16.29 -2.27
C GLY A 121 -2.03 15.85 -0.83
N ALA A 122 -3.10 15.60 -0.08
CA ALA A 122 -2.95 15.17 1.31
C ALA A 122 -2.37 13.76 1.38
N LEU A 123 -2.78 12.87 0.48
CA LEU A 123 -2.23 11.52 0.47
C LEU A 123 -0.76 11.54 0.08
N LYS A 124 -0.39 12.37 -0.91
CA LYS A 124 1.01 12.51 -1.27
C LYS A 124 1.83 12.95 -0.06
N ALA A 125 1.32 13.89 0.72
CA ALA A 125 2.02 14.36 1.90
C ALA A 125 2.21 13.24 2.93
N LEU A 126 1.20 12.38 3.10
CA LEU A 126 1.34 11.24 4.01
C LEU A 126 2.43 10.27 3.53
N ILE A 127 2.42 9.97 2.24
CA ILE A 127 3.41 9.05 1.68
C ILE A 127 4.82 9.60 1.89
N LEU A 128 5.01 10.89 1.61
CA LEU A 128 6.33 11.50 1.78
C LEU A 128 6.73 11.56 3.25
N ASP A 129 5.78 11.75 4.16
CA ASP A 129 6.09 11.74 5.57
C ASP A 129 6.53 10.36 6.04
N ALA A 130 5.90 9.30 5.51
CA ALA A 130 6.30 7.94 5.82
C ALA A 130 7.72 7.66 5.32
N VAL A 131 8.06 8.13 4.12
CA VAL A 131 9.41 8.01 3.59
C VAL A 131 10.39 8.73 4.49
N ARG A 132 10.04 9.95 4.91
CA ARG A 132 10.91 10.75 5.78
C ARG A 132 11.18 10.03 7.09
N LEU A 133 10.17 9.43 7.69
CA LEU A 133 10.37 8.70 8.93
C LEU A 133 11.35 7.55 8.78
N ASN A 134 11.25 6.82 7.69
CA ASN A 134 12.16 5.70 7.46
C ASN A 134 13.59 6.17 7.23
N THR A 135 13.78 7.19 6.42
CA THR A 135 15.12 7.65 6.07
C THR A 135 15.77 8.46 7.19
N SER A 136 14.98 9.23 7.93
CA SER A 136 15.51 9.97 9.07
C SER A 136 16.07 9.03 10.13
N LYS A 137 15.36 7.95 10.40
CA LYS A 137 15.84 6.99 11.37
C LYS A 137 17.17 6.42 10.98
N GLU A 138 17.33 6.14 9.70
CA GLU A 138 18.60 5.66 9.21
C GLU A 138 19.71 6.64 9.49
N ARG A 139 19.47 7.89 9.22
CA ARG A 139 20.53 8.88 9.38
C ARG A 139 20.90 9.17 10.81
N GLU A 140 20.00 8.90 11.73
CA GLU A 140 20.29 9.15 13.13
C GLU A 140 21.19 8.11 13.74
N ARG A 141 21.48 7.06 13.00
CA ARG A 141 22.40 6.06 13.49
C ARG A 141 23.83 6.37 13.10
#